data_cd95edf8e254836e7f08b0cc10ecbe60
#
_entry.id   cd95edf8e254836e7f08b0cc10ecbe60
#
_cell.length_a   1.000
_cell.length_b   1.000
_cell.length_c   1.000
_cell.angle_alpha   90.00
_cell.angle_beta   90.00
_cell.angle_gamma   90.00
#
_symmetry.space_group_name_H-M   'P 1'
#
loop_
_entity.id
_entity.type
_entity.pdbx_description
1 polymer ?
#
loop_
_entity_poly.entity_id
_entity_poly.type
_entity_poly.pdbx_seq_one_letter_code
_entity_poly.pdbx_strand_id
1 'polypeptide(L)'
;MSLEKVEWDYIILGAGTAGCVLANRLSAVKNNRVLLLEAGYSDRSIKIKVPALQPYVFGKKEFDWCYQAQPDKTRNNVRSIWPAGKVWGGGSSLNGMIYIRGQKDDFNEWKNFGVDGWNFEDVLKYFLKSENNEETNSNYHSQNGPLNISNLKSNHLLNEAFIDASANFGLPKNNDFNGISQTGVGKVQAFQKKGLRQNTSSAFLKPIIKRANLKVISGVLINKLIIKDSKVIGINIIDKNISKNFISKGEVILSAGSIGSPMILQRSGIGDASLLKKNDIKVEVNNKAVGENLQDHPGVYCEYPVNISTYNTEFKFNKIVKHGLNWLFNGSGPISTPAATCCAFFNTNKILDRPNAQVHFSPFSYHYSPLSKFHLPDYPAILTGTCILNPETKGRVNISSKDPQRPPIIEHSLWASEKDLTNMVKALKKLSQIMSSKPISKYILNNPTSKLNDIQIKDFIKSNSFLGYHASGTCCMGDKGVLNSNLKVKSIKNLRVIDASVMPKIIRGNTNATVIMIAEKGADYILRKR
;
A
#
# COMPACT_ATOMS: atom_id res chain seq x y z
N MET A 1 21.15 -5.03 -32.10
CA MET A 1 21.72 -3.92 -31.30
C MET A 1 21.57 -4.31 -29.85
N SER A 2 22.66 -4.33 -29.05
CA SER A 2 22.51 -4.65 -27.61
C SER A 2 21.68 -3.58 -26.93
N LEU A 3 20.81 -3.93 -25.96
CA LEU A 3 19.93 -2.99 -25.27
C LEU A 3 20.70 -1.88 -24.54
N GLU A 4 21.98 -2.13 -24.20
CA GLU A 4 22.89 -1.17 -23.57
C GLU A 4 23.28 -0.02 -24.49
N LYS A 5 23.25 -0.23 -25.82
CA LYS A 5 23.53 0.80 -26.83
C LYS A 5 22.30 1.62 -27.23
N VAL A 6 21.12 1.30 -26.65
CA VAL A 6 19.88 2.04 -26.91
C VAL A 6 19.77 3.21 -25.95
N GLU A 7 19.54 4.39 -26.46
CA GLU A 7 19.17 5.55 -25.67
C GLU A 7 17.66 5.58 -25.41
N TRP A 8 17.28 5.63 -24.14
CA TRP A 8 15.91 5.62 -23.69
C TRP A 8 15.39 7.03 -23.40
N ASP A 9 14.17 7.34 -23.80
CA ASP A 9 13.52 8.60 -23.42
C ASP A 9 13.13 8.56 -21.93
N TYR A 10 12.68 7.40 -21.45
CA TYR A 10 12.29 7.18 -20.07
C TYR A 10 12.80 5.84 -19.57
N ILE A 11 13.41 5.85 -18.38
CA ILE A 11 13.78 4.64 -17.64
C ILE A 11 13.00 4.64 -16.32
N ILE A 12 12.11 3.66 -16.14
CA ILE A 12 11.26 3.49 -14.95
C ILE A 12 11.85 2.39 -14.08
N LEU A 13 12.13 2.69 -12.81
CA LEU A 13 12.77 1.80 -11.86
C LEU A 13 11.76 1.25 -10.86
N GLY A 14 11.32 0.01 -11.09
CA GLY A 14 10.29 -0.71 -10.36
C GLY A 14 8.98 -0.85 -11.17
N ALA A 15 8.56 -2.09 -11.45
CA ALA A 15 7.25 -2.40 -12.03
C ALA A 15 6.17 -2.59 -10.95
N GLY A 16 6.23 -1.78 -9.88
CA GLY A 16 5.23 -1.74 -8.83
C GLY A 16 3.94 -1.03 -9.25
N THR A 17 3.14 -0.66 -8.26
CA THR A 17 1.85 0.03 -8.47
C THR A 17 1.99 1.24 -9.40
N ALA A 18 2.93 2.14 -9.12
CA ALA A 18 3.13 3.34 -9.93
C ALA A 18 3.83 3.05 -11.26
N GLY A 19 4.86 2.20 -11.25
CA GLY A 19 5.64 1.92 -12.46
C GLY A 19 4.83 1.28 -13.59
N CYS A 20 3.86 0.43 -13.27
CA CYS A 20 2.93 -0.14 -14.26
C CYS A 20 2.07 0.94 -14.93
N VAL A 21 1.56 1.91 -14.17
CA VAL A 21 0.79 3.05 -14.68
C VAL A 21 1.66 3.93 -15.59
N LEU A 22 2.85 4.30 -15.10
CA LEU A 22 3.81 5.11 -15.86
C LEU A 22 4.21 4.46 -17.18
N ALA A 23 4.55 3.16 -17.15
CA ALA A 23 4.88 2.41 -18.37
C ALA A 23 3.74 2.45 -19.39
N ASN A 24 2.47 2.31 -18.93
CA ASN A 24 1.29 2.41 -19.77
C ASN A 24 1.17 3.78 -20.43
N ARG A 25 1.24 4.84 -19.62
CA ARG A 25 0.99 6.21 -20.08
C ARG A 25 2.11 6.75 -20.96
N LEU A 26 3.37 6.54 -20.57
CA LEU A 26 4.52 7.07 -21.31
C LEU A 26 4.73 6.34 -22.65
N SER A 27 4.51 5.02 -22.71
CA SER A 27 4.60 4.25 -23.95
C SER A 27 3.37 4.40 -24.87
N ALA A 28 2.31 5.10 -24.46
CA ALA A 28 1.20 5.44 -25.32
C ALA A 28 1.61 6.43 -26.44
N VAL A 29 2.63 7.24 -26.19
CA VAL A 29 3.26 8.10 -27.19
C VAL A 29 4.26 7.25 -27.99
N LYS A 30 3.95 6.97 -29.26
CA LYS A 30 4.71 6.03 -30.12
C LYS A 30 6.21 6.35 -30.22
N ASN A 31 6.59 7.63 -30.20
CA ASN A 31 7.97 8.07 -30.33
C ASN A 31 8.77 7.98 -29.02
N ASN A 32 8.14 7.68 -27.88
CA ASN A 32 8.83 7.50 -26.61
C ASN A 32 9.39 6.09 -26.49
N ARG A 33 10.68 5.93 -26.32
CA ARG A 33 11.32 4.66 -25.95
C ARG A 33 11.31 4.53 -24.44
N VAL A 34 10.57 3.55 -23.92
CA VAL A 34 10.37 3.34 -22.48
C VAL A 34 11.01 2.03 -22.04
N LEU A 35 11.89 2.10 -21.05
CA LEU A 35 12.47 0.94 -20.36
C LEU A 35 11.87 0.84 -18.97
N LEU A 36 11.28 -0.31 -18.64
CA LEU A 36 10.78 -0.64 -17.30
C LEU A 36 11.64 -1.77 -16.70
N LEU A 37 12.18 -1.55 -15.53
CA LEU A 37 13.04 -2.50 -14.82
C LEU A 37 12.38 -2.97 -13.52
N GLU A 38 12.48 -4.28 -13.23
CA GLU A 38 11.88 -4.88 -12.04
C GLU A 38 12.80 -5.95 -11.44
N ALA A 39 12.92 -5.95 -10.13
CA ALA A 39 13.72 -6.93 -9.41
C ALA A 39 13.05 -8.32 -9.35
N GLY A 40 11.72 -8.33 -9.25
CA GLY A 40 10.93 -9.55 -9.30
C GLY A 40 10.59 -10.00 -10.72
N TYR A 41 9.73 -11.01 -10.79
CA TYR A 41 9.25 -11.58 -12.06
C TYR A 41 7.76 -11.23 -12.29
N SER A 42 7.18 -11.79 -13.35
CA SER A 42 5.76 -11.55 -13.69
C SER A 42 4.81 -12.14 -12.63
N ASP A 43 3.64 -11.51 -12.47
CA ASP A 43 2.56 -11.90 -11.55
C ASP A 43 1.67 -13.04 -12.08
N ARG A 44 2.25 -14.02 -12.77
CA ARG A 44 1.49 -15.14 -13.39
C ARG A 44 0.97 -16.16 -12.38
N SER A 45 1.51 -16.17 -11.15
CA SER A 45 1.15 -17.14 -10.11
C SER A 45 -0.34 -17.08 -9.77
N ILE A 46 -0.96 -18.24 -9.64
CA ILE A 46 -2.35 -18.39 -9.17
C ILE A 46 -2.50 -17.84 -7.75
N LYS A 47 -1.45 -17.94 -6.92
CA LYS A 47 -1.43 -17.40 -5.54
C LYS A 47 -1.64 -15.89 -5.49
N ILE A 48 -1.20 -15.15 -6.53
CA ILE A 48 -1.42 -13.71 -6.64
C ILE A 48 -2.83 -13.41 -7.13
N LYS A 49 -3.34 -14.20 -8.09
CA LYS A 49 -4.62 -13.92 -8.75
C LYS A 49 -5.82 -14.20 -7.88
N VAL A 50 -5.78 -15.28 -7.09
CA VAL A 50 -6.90 -15.74 -6.26
C VAL A 50 -6.84 -15.04 -4.89
N PRO A 51 -7.87 -14.28 -4.51
CA PRO A 51 -7.88 -13.49 -3.27
C PRO A 51 -7.58 -14.30 -2.01
N ALA A 52 -8.24 -15.45 -1.82
CA ALA A 52 -8.04 -16.30 -0.65
C ALA A 52 -6.61 -16.87 -0.53
N LEU A 53 -5.81 -16.82 -1.60
CA LEU A 53 -4.42 -17.28 -1.58
C LEU A 53 -3.41 -16.17 -1.21
N GLN A 54 -3.86 -14.95 -0.91
CA GLN A 54 -3.03 -13.82 -0.51
C GLN A 54 -2.04 -14.18 0.61
N PRO A 55 -2.38 -14.95 1.65
CA PRO A 55 -1.42 -15.33 2.70
C PRO A 55 -0.24 -16.18 2.21
N TYR A 56 -0.37 -16.82 1.05
CA TYR A 56 0.70 -17.62 0.44
C TYR A 56 1.66 -16.83 -0.44
N VAL A 57 1.43 -15.52 -0.61
CA VAL A 57 2.38 -14.60 -1.28
C VAL A 57 3.04 -13.66 -0.30
N PHE A 58 2.36 -13.30 0.78
CA PHE A 58 2.85 -12.43 1.82
C PHE A 58 4.03 -13.07 2.58
N GLY A 59 5.13 -12.32 2.76
CA GLY A 59 6.33 -12.81 3.42
C GLY A 59 7.07 -13.95 2.69
N LYS A 60 6.79 -14.18 1.40
CA LYS A 60 7.50 -15.16 0.58
C LYS A 60 8.53 -14.47 -0.30
N LYS A 61 9.82 -14.79 -0.12
CA LYS A 61 10.97 -14.20 -0.85
C LYS A 61 10.82 -14.23 -2.38
N GLU A 62 9.96 -15.09 -2.90
CA GLU A 62 9.63 -15.16 -4.32
C GLU A 62 8.87 -13.92 -4.80
N PHE A 63 7.98 -13.36 -3.94
CA PHE A 63 7.06 -12.26 -4.26
C PHE A 63 7.28 -11.02 -3.42
N ASP A 64 8.03 -11.13 -2.31
CA ASP A 64 8.16 -10.12 -1.28
C ASP A 64 9.63 -9.91 -0.93
N TRP A 65 10.06 -8.66 -0.75
CA TRP A 65 11.38 -8.32 -0.24
C TRP A 65 11.61 -8.79 1.20
N CYS A 66 10.54 -9.03 1.96
CA CYS A 66 10.57 -9.49 3.35
C CYS A 66 11.42 -8.59 4.25
N TYR A 67 11.31 -7.28 4.09
CA TYR A 67 12.06 -6.33 4.94
C TYR A 67 11.66 -6.47 6.41
N GLN A 68 12.61 -6.23 7.29
CA GLN A 68 12.41 -6.21 8.74
C GLN A 68 12.92 -4.90 9.32
N ALA A 69 12.15 -4.32 10.24
CA ALA A 69 12.58 -3.15 11.00
C ALA A 69 13.58 -3.52 12.11
N GLN A 70 14.24 -2.49 12.64
CA GLN A 70 14.96 -2.59 13.90
C GLN A 70 13.99 -2.92 15.05
N PRO A 71 14.49 -3.44 16.18
CA PRO A 71 13.65 -3.73 17.36
C PRO A 71 12.84 -2.51 17.80
N ASP A 72 11.54 -2.68 17.96
CA ASP A 72 10.63 -1.63 18.44
C ASP A 72 10.53 -1.66 19.96
N LYS A 73 11.17 -0.69 20.62
CA LYS A 73 11.16 -0.56 22.09
C LYS A 73 9.75 -0.35 22.66
N THR A 74 8.82 0.20 21.88
CA THR A 74 7.43 0.42 22.32
C THR A 74 6.61 -0.88 22.32
N ARG A 75 7.17 -1.98 21.78
CA ARG A 75 6.54 -3.29 21.62
C ARG A 75 7.45 -4.43 22.09
N ASN A 76 8.10 -4.30 23.23
CA ASN A 76 8.98 -5.32 23.79
C ASN A 76 10.06 -5.81 22.81
N ASN A 77 10.64 -4.90 22.03
CA ASN A 77 11.68 -5.17 21.04
C ASN A 77 11.24 -6.09 19.87
N VAL A 78 9.96 -6.22 19.61
CA VAL A 78 9.45 -6.95 18.43
C VAL A 78 9.93 -6.25 17.16
N ARG A 79 10.44 -7.04 16.20
CA ARG A 79 10.80 -6.57 14.87
C ARG A 79 9.59 -6.65 13.95
N SER A 80 9.10 -5.51 13.48
CA SER A 80 7.99 -5.47 12.52
C SER A 80 8.46 -5.91 11.14
N ILE A 81 7.60 -6.66 10.44
CA ILE A 81 7.80 -6.99 9.03
C ILE A 81 7.23 -5.87 8.18
N TRP A 82 7.98 -5.44 7.17
CA TRP A 82 7.60 -4.45 6.17
C TRP A 82 7.52 -5.10 4.80
N PRO A 83 6.39 -5.69 4.44
CA PRO A 83 6.23 -6.35 3.14
C PRO A 83 6.30 -5.32 2.03
N ALA A 84 7.03 -5.68 0.99
CA ALA A 84 7.17 -4.88 -0.22
C ALA A 84 7.21 -5.81 -1.42
N GLY A 85 6.32 -5.61 -2.38
CA GLY A 85 6.20 -6.51 -3.52
C GLY A 85 7.46 -6.53 -4.38
N LYS A 86 7.98 -7.74 -4.65
CA LYS A 86 9.09 -8.07 -5.55
C LYS A 86 8.53 -8.84 -6.74
N VAL A 87 7.65 -8.20 -7.48
CA VAL A 87 6.86 -8.81 -8.55
C VAL A 87 6.18 -7.71 -9.37
N TRP A 88 5.80 -7.98 -10.61
CA TRP A 88 4.97 -7.06 -11.40
C TRP A 88 3.68 -6.68 -10.65
N GLY A 89 3.39 -5.39 -10.61
CA GLY A 89 2.32 -4.81 -9.80
C GLY A 89 2.76 -4.43 -8.39
N GLY A 90 3.92 -4.91 -7.91
CA GLY A 90 4.47 -4.57 -6.60
C GLY A 90 3.48 -4.82 -5.46
N GLY A 91 3.25 -3.83 -4.60
CA GLY A 91 2.31 -3.91 -3.48
C GLY A 91 0.87 -4.25 -3.89
N SER A 92 0.41 -3.85 -5.09
CA SER A 92 -0.93 -4.21 -5.59
C SER A 92 -1.11 -5.71 -5.85
N SER A 93 -0.01 -6.46 -5.97
CA SER A 93 -0.02 -7.92 -6.13
C SER A 93 -0.07 -8.67 -4.80
N LEU A 94 0.23 -7.99 -3.66
CA LEU A 94 0.29 -8.58 -2.33
C LEU A 94 -0.79 -8.10 -1.37
N ASN A 95 -1.35 -6.89 -1.60
CA ASN A 95 -2.25 -6.19 -0.68
C ASN A 95 -3.59 -6.91 -0.45
N GLY A 96 -4.39 -6.41 0.51
CA GLY A 96 -5.72 -6.90 0.83
C GLY A 96 -6.83 -6.50 -0.15
N MET A 97 -6.50 -5.84 -1.27
CA MET A 97 -7.39 -5.41 -2.36
C MET A 97 -8.47 -4.37 -2.01
N ILE A 98 -8.51 -3.83 -0.81
CA ILE A 98 -9.53 -2.87 -0.39
C ILE A 98 -9.35 -1.54 -1.13
N TYR A 99 -10.43 -1.06 -1.77
CA TYR A 99 -10.44 0.18 -2.54
C TYR A 99 -10.86 1.37 -1.68
N ILE A 100 -9.90 2.18 -1.25
CA ILE A 100 -10.08 3.43 -0.51
C ILE A 100 -9.15 4.48 -1.12
N ARG A 101 -9.64 5.73 -1.28
CA ARG A 101 -8.90 6.86 -1.88
C ARG A 101 -8.26 7.80 -0.86
N GLY A 102 -8.67 7.75 0.40
CA GLY A 102 -8.40 8.77 1.41
C GLY A 102 -9.52 9.82 1.45
N GLN A 103 -9.39 10.79 2.33
CA GLN A 103 -10.37 11.85 2.53
C GLN A 103 -9.99 13.09 1.70
N LYS A 104 -10.99 13.89 1.32
CA LYS A 104 -10.80 15.17 0.60
C LYS A 104 -9.71 16.04 1.25
N ASP A 105 -9.78 16.19 2.57
CA ASP A 105 -8.87 17.07 3.30
C ASP A 105 -7.46 16.51 3.47
N ASP A 106 -7.24 15.21 3.25
CA ASP A 106 -5.88 14.68 3.24
C ASP A 106 -5.05 15.33 2.14
N PHE A 107 -5.64 15.51 0.95
CA PHE A 107 -5.00 16.16 -0.19
C PHE A 107 -4.92 17.68 -0.01
N ASN A 108 -5.97 18.31 0.55
CA ASN A 108 -6.00 19.74 0.84
C ASN A 108 -4.91 20.13 1.86
N GLU A 109 -4.67 19.27 2.88
CA GLU A 109 -3.61 19.46 3.87
C GLU A 109 -2.19 19.40 3.28
N TRP A 110 -1.98 18.79 2.12
CA TRP A 110 -0.64 18.75 1.51
C TRP A 110 -0.12 20.14 1.16
N LYS A 111 -1.00 21.11 0.93
CA LYS A 111 -0.64 22.53 0.75
C LYS A 111 0.16 23.07 1.94
N ASN A 112 -0.12 22.62 3.16
CA ASN A 112 0.58 23.05 4.37
C ASN A 112 2.07 22.65 4.40
N PHE A 113 2.48 21.79 3.49
CA PHE A 113 3.87 21.35 3.30
C PHE A 113 4.56 22.03 2.11
N GLY A 114 3.94 23.05 1.50
CA GLY A 114 4.45 23.70 0.28
C GLY A 114 4.21 22.87 -0.98
N VAL A 115 3.12 22.10 -1.03
CA VAL A 115 2.76 21.23 -2.16
C VAL A 115 1.55 21.81 -2.89
N ASP A 116 1.79 22.54 -3.97
CA ASP A 116 0.75 23.15 -4.79
C ASP A 116 0.25 22.21 -5.89
N GLY A 117 -1.03 22.38 -6.26
CA GLY A 117 -1.68 21.63 -7.34
C GLY A 117 -2.03 20.19 -6.97
N TRP A 118 -2.14 19.86 -5.68
CA TRP A 118 -2.47 18.51 -5.17
C TRP A 118 -3.70 18.51 -4.26
N ASN A 119 -4.51 19.58 -4.25
CA ASN A 119 -5.77 19.56 -3.53
C ASN A 119 -6.72 18.51 -4.13
N PHE A 120 -7.82 18.21 -3.45
CA PHE A 120 -8.74 17.16 -3.88
C PHE A 120 -9.30 17.38 -5.29
N GLU A 121 -9.66 18.61 -5.64
CA GLU A 121 -10.19 18.96 -6.96
C GLU A 121 -9.15 18.73 -8.06
N ASP A 122 -7.86 18.99 -7.77
CA ASP A 122 -6.77 18.74 -8.70
C ASP A 122 -6.52 17.24 -8.96
N VAL A 123 -6.78 16.38 -7.95
CA VAL A 123 -6.43 14.96 -8.01
C VAL A 123 -7.61 14.05 -8.36
N LEU A 124 -8.85 14.48 -8.13
CA LEU A 124 -10.05 13.68 -8.39
C LEU A 124 -10.10 13.13 -9.83
N LYS A 125 -9.80 13.95 -10.82
CA LYS A 125 -9.77 13.53 -12.24
C LYS A 125 -8.83 12.38 -12.54
N TYR A 126 -7.75 12.20 -11.74
CA TYR A 126 -6.80 11.11 -11.93
C TYR A 126 -7.28 9.82 -11.25
N PHE A 127 -8.06 9.91 -10.17
CA PHE A 127 -8.80 8.77 -9.65
C PHE A 127 -9.83 8.27 -10.68
N LEU A 128 -10.63 9.19 -11.22
CA LEU A 128 -11.65 8.88 -12.24
C LEU A 128 -11.03 8.29 -13.52
N LYS A 129 -9.87 8.80 -13.96
CA LYS A 129 -9.14 8.32 -15.14
C LYS A 129 -8.70 6.85 -15.03
N SER A 130 -8.41 6.40 -13.82
CA SER A 130 -7.94 5.03 -13.57
C SER A 130 -9.08 4.05 -13.31
N GLU A 131 -10.19 4.51 -12.77
CA GLU A 131 -11.25 3.69 -12.22
C GLU A 131 -12.22 3.18 -13.30
N ASN A 132 -12.55 1.89 -13.20
CA ASN A 132 -13.74 1.27 -13.80
C ASN A 132 -14.57 0.64 -12.68
N ASN A 133 -15.49 1.42 -12.10
CA ASN A 133 -16.36 0.96 -11.03
C ASN A 133 -17.56 0.24 -11.63
N GLU A 134 -17.76 -1.04 -11.31
CA GLU A 134 -18.85 -1.86 -11.88
C GLU A 134 -20.24 -1.38 -11.45
N GLU A 135 -20.37 -0.70 -10.30
CA GLU A 135 -21.65 -0.41 -9.67
C GLU A 135 -22.06 1.06 -9.78
N THR A 136 -21.09 1.96 -9.79
CA THR A 136 -21.37 3.40 -9.62
C THR A 136 -20.69 4.23 -10.70
N ASN A 137 -21.47 5.14 -11.32
CA ASN A 137 -20.98 6.24 -12.14
C ASN A 137 -21.56 7.54 -11.57
N SER A 138 -20.70 8.48 -11.20
CA SER A 138 -21.10 9.72 -10.54
C SER A 138 -19.98 10.77 -10.67
N ASN A 139 -20.14 11.92 -10.05
CA ASN A 139 -19.06 12.93 -9.96
C ASN A 139 -17.82 12.39 -9.22
N TYR A 140 -17.97 11.34 -8.41
CA TYR A 140 -16.87 10.70 -7.66
C TYR A 140 -16.39 9.40 -8.28
N HIS A 141 -17.09 8.81 -9.25
CA HIS A 141 -16.81 7.49 -9.81
C HIS A 141 -16.88 7.48 -11.34
N SER A 142 -16.05 6.61 -11.94
CA SER A 142 -15.98 6.40 -13.38
C SER A 142 -16.06 4.92 -13.74
N GLN A 143 -16.61 4.63 -14.93
CA GLN A 143 -16.66 3.29 -15.52
C GLN A 143 -15.74 3.13 -16.73
N ASN A 144 -14.86 4.11 -17.00
CA ASN A 144 -14.09 4.18 -18.23
C ASN A 144 -12.58 3.90 -18.06
N GLY A 145 -12.12 3.69 -16.83
CA GLY A 145 -10.71 3.42 -16.55
C GLY A 145 -10.31 1.95 -16.74
N PRO A 146 -9.02 1.65 -16.72
CA PRO A 146 -8.52 0.29 -16.88
C PRO A 146 -8.60 -0.57 -15.61
N LEU A 147 -8.77 0.05 -14.44
CA LEU A 147 -8.70 -0.60 -13.13
C LEU A 147 -10.10 -0.95 -12.62
N ASN A 148 -10.43 -2.22 -12.65
CA ASN A 148 -11.75 -2.68 -12.23
C ASN A 148 -11.92 -2.66 -10.71
N ILE A 149 -13.00 -2.03 -10.28
CA ILE A 149 -13.45 -1.96 -8.89
C ILE A 149 -14.83 -2.59 -8.82
N SER A 150 -15.03 -3.54 -7.92
CA SER A 150 -16.29 -4.22 -7.76
C SER A 150 -16.74 -4.31 -6.31
N ASN A 151 -18.05 -4.41 -6.10
CA ASN A 151 -18.62 -4.83 -4.84
C ASN A 151 -18.29 -6.32 -4.59
N LEU A 152 -18.22 -6.69 -3.32
CA LEU A 152 -17.99 -8.08 -2.95
C LEU A 152 -19.22 -8.92 -3.22
N LYS A 153 -19.06 -9.99 -4.01
CA LYS A 153 -20.13 -10.97 -4.29
C LYS A 153 -20.26 -12.04 -3.20
N SER A 154 -19.42 -11.96 -2.15
CA SER A 154 -19.50 -12.83 -0.99
C SER A 154 -20.25 -12.13 0.12
N ASN A 155 -21.32 -12.76 0.62
CA ASN A 155 -22.08 -12.24 1.75
C ASN A 155 -22.04 -13.24 2.91
N HIS A 156 -21.73 -12.75 4.10
CA HIS A 156 -21.72 -13.53 5.34
C HIS A 156 -22.64 -12.85 6.35
N LEU A 157 -23.44 -13.62 7.09
CA LEU A 157 -24.37 -13.09 8.09
C LEU A 157 -23.71 -12.15 9.10
N LEU A 158 -22.46 -12.43 9.47
CA LEU A 158 -21.68 -11.58 10.39
C LEU A 158 -21.36 -10.19 9.81
N ASN A 159 -21.36 -10.01 8.49
CA ASN A 159 -21.18 -8.69 7.87
C ASN A 159 -22.36 -7.77 8.19
N GLU A 160 -23.58 -8.26 7.97
CA GLU A 160 -24.80 -7.50 8.29
C GLU A 160 -24.92 -7.26 9.80
N ALA A 161 -24.60 -8.28 10.60
CA ALA A 161 -24.62 -8.14 12.06
C ALA A 161 -23.64 -7.08 12.56
N PHE A 162 -22.44 -6.97 11.96
CA PHE A 162 -21.47 -5.93 12.29
C PHE A 162 -21.93 -4.53 11.85
N ILE A 163 -22.49 -4.42 10.64
CA ILE A 163 -23.02 -3.17 10.11
C ILE A 163 -24.17 -2.68 10.99
N ASP A 164 -25.12 -3.55 11.32
CA ASP A 164 -26.27 -3.17 12.15
C ASP A 164 -25.88 -2.83 13.59
N ALA A 165 -24.98 -3.59 14.21
CA ALA A 165 -24.47 -3.27 15.55
C ALA A 165 -23.74 -1.92 15.57
N SER A 166 -22.96 -1.63 14.52
CA SER A 166 -22.27 -0.35 14.38
C SER A 166 -23.26 0.81 14.16
N ALA A 167 -24.32 0.58 13.37
CA ALA A 167 -25.37 1.57 13.16
C ALA A 167 -26.17 1.84 14.43
N ASN A 168 -26.51 0.82 15.21
CA ASN A 168 -27.17 0.93 16.51
C ASN A 168 -26.28 1.68 17.54
N PHE A 169 -24.96 1.61 17.36
CA PHE A 169 -23.99 2.38 18.16
C PHE A 169 -23.87 3.86 17.69
N GLY A 170 -24.57 4.25 16.61
CA GLY A 170 -24.63 5.61 16.08
C GLY A 170 -23.67 5.90 14.92
N LEU A 171 -23.05 4.90 14.30
CA LEU A 171 -22.32 5.08 13.05
C LEU A 171 -23.30 5.07 11.86
N PRO A 172 -23.26 6.05 10.94
CA PRO A 172 -24.11 5.99 9.76
C PRO A 172 -23.75 4.78 8.89
N LYS A 173 -24.73 4.12 8.29
CA LYS A 173 -24.48 3.15 7.21
C LYS A 173 -23.90 3.91 6.01
N ASN A 174 -22.83 3.39 5.44
CA ASN A 174 -22.14 4.01 4.31
C ASN A 174 -21.86 2.95 3.23
N ASN A 175 -22.44 3.12 2.07
CA ASN A 175 -22.25 2.24 0.93
C ASN A 175 -21.13 2.71 -0.01
N ASP A 176 -20.56 3.91 0.24
CA ASP A 176 -19.51 4.49 -0.58
C ASP A 176 -18.52 5.32 0.26
N PHE A 177 -17.41 4.69 0.63
CA PHE A 177 -16.33 5.37 1.39
C PHE A 177 -15.46 6.30 0.53
N ASN A 178 -15.67 6.32 -0.78
CA ASN A 178 -14.90 7.12 -1.75
C ASN A 178 -15.73 8.27 -2.36
N GLY A 179 -16.96 8.44 -1.91
CA GLY A 179 -17.88 9.51 -2.28
C GLY A 179 -17.73 10.77 -1.42
N ILE A 180 -18.86 11.36 -1.05
CA ILE A 180 -18.93 12.63 -0.30
C ILE A 180 -18.32 12.47 1.10
N SER A 181 -18.60 11.37 1.79
CA SER A 181 -18.17 11.12 3.17
C SER A 181 -17.57 9.73 3.34
N GLN A 182 -16.45 9.67 4.06
CA GLN A 182 -15.85 8.40 4.45
C GLN A 182 -16.42 7.86 5.79
N THR A 183 -17.08 8.71 6.58
CA THR A 183 -17.62 8.34 7.90
C THR A 183 -18.69 7.27 7.79
N GLY A 184 -18.64 6.27 8.67
CA GLY A 184 -19.70 5.27 8.78
C GLY A 184 -19.19 3.84 8.68
N VAL A 185 -20.13 2.91 8.48
CA VAL A 185 -19.89 1.46 8.39
C VAL A 185 -20.57 0.89 7.16
N GLY A 186 -19.87 0.00 6.45
CA GLY A 186 -20.43 -0.65 5.25
C GLY A 186 -19.51 -1.74 4.68
N LYS A 187 -19.98 -2.38 3.61
CA LYS A 187 -19.17 -3.31 2.82
C LYS A 187 -18.11 -2.55 2.04
N VAL A 188 -16.94 -3.18 1.84
CA VAL A 188 -15.88 -2.60 1.05
C VAL A 188 -16.05 -2.89 -0.44
N GLN A 189 -15.57 -1.98 -1.28
CA GLN A 189 -15.26 -2.28 -2.67
C GLN A 189 -13.83 -2.78 -2.80
N ALA A 190 -13.55 -3.60 -3.81
CA ALA A 190 -12.25 -4.23 -3.99
C ALA A 190 -11.67 -4.02 -5.39
N PHE A 191 -10.34 -3.99 -5.48
CA PHE A 191 -9.58 -4.14 -6.72
C PHE A 191 -9.75 -5.56 -7.27
N GLN A 192 -10.89 -5.83 -7.89
CA GLN A 192 -11.31 -7.17 -8.29
C GLN A 192 -12.08 -7.15 -9.60
N LYS A 193 -11.91 -8.20 -10.40
CA LYS A 193 -12.68 -8.46 -11.61
C LYS A 193 -13.05 -9.94 -11.69
N LYS A 194 -14.35 -10.26 -11.76
CA LYS A 194 -14.83 -11.64 -11.85
C LYS A 194 -14.23 -12.57 -10.76
N GLY A 195 -14.20 -12.11 -9.50
CA GLY A 195 -13.66 -12.88 -8.38
C GLY A 195 -12.15 -13.07 -8.36
N LEU A 196 -11.39 -12.37 -9.21
CA LEU A 196 -9.93 -12.38 -9.27
C LEU A 196 -9.36 -11.00 -8.90
N ARG A 197 -8.19 -10.98 -8.26
CA ARG A 197 -7.43 -9.75 -8.02
C ARG A 197 -7.18 -8.98 -9.31
N GLN A 198 -7.45 -7.70 -9.31
CA GLN A 198 -7.09 -6.74 -10.34
C GLN A 198 -5.92 -5.86 -9.82
N ASN A 199 -4.70 -6.32 -10.04
CA ASN A 199 -3.51 -5.53 -9.71
C ASN A 199 -3.13 -4.58 -10.86
N THR A 200 -2.18 -3.67 -10.63
CA THR A 200 -1.75 -2.70 -11.66
C THR A 200 -1.00 -3.35 -12.82
N SER A 201 -0.38 -4.51 -12.63
CA SER A 201 0.18 -5.28 -13.74
C SER A 201 -0.92 -5.73 -14.71
N SER A 202 -2.01 -6.30 -14.19
CA SER A 202 -3.13 -6.78 -15.02
C SER A 202 -3.92 -5.65 -15.67
N ALA A 203 -4.06 -4.51 -14.96
CA ALA A 203 -4.82 -3.36 -15.44
C ALA A 203 -4.04 -2.50 -16.46
N PHE A 204 -2.75 -2.28 -16.22
CA PHE A 204 -1.98 -1.30 -16.98
C PHE A 204 -0.82 -1.89 -17.79
N LEU A 205 -0.06 -2.88 -17.26
CA LEU A 205 1.16 -3.35 -17.91
C LEU A 205 0.90 -4.48 -18.93
N LYS A 206 0.17 -5.53 -18.54
CA LYS A 206 -0.09 -6.68 -19.43
C LYS A 206 -0.78 -6.30 -20.75
N PRO A 207 -1.77 -5.38 -20.78
CA PRO A 207 -2.41 -4.98 -22.03
C PRO A 207 -1.46 -4.35 -23.04
N ILE A 208 -0.34 -3.80 -22.59
CA ILE A 208 0.60 -3.02 -23.42
C ILE A 208 1.95 -3.70 -23.63
N ILE A 209 2.15 -4.90 -23.09
CA ILE A 209 3.47 -5.57 -23.07
C ILE A 209 4.05 -5.80 -24.47
N LYS A 210 3.21 -5.82 -25.51
CA LYS A 210 3.58 -6.00 -26.92
C LYS A 210 3.89 -4.69 -27.66
N ARG A 211 3.81 -3.52 -27.00
CA ARG A 211 4.16 -2.24 -27.65
C ARG A 211 5.64 -2.25 -28.04
N ALA A 212 5.93 -1.94 -29.29
CA ALA A 212 7.30 -1.95 -29.85
C ALA A 212 8.26 -0.97 -29.14
N ASN A 213 7.71 0.12 -28.59
CA ASN A 213 8.45 1.16 -27.88
C ASN A 213 8.54 0.97 -26.36
N LEU A 214 8.07 -0.17 -25.84
CA LEU A 214 8.17 -0.56 -24.43
C LEU A 214 9.05 -1.80 -24.28
N LYS A 215 10.09 -1.69 -23.46
CA LYS A 215 10.90 -2.85 -23.03
C LYS A 215 10.76 -3.06 -21.54
N VAL A 216 10.42 -4.28 -21.12
CA VAL A 216 10.37 -4.68 -19.70
C VAL A 216 11.48 -5.70 -19.46
N ILE A 217 12.31 -5.45 -18.44
CA ILE A 217 13.36 -6.37 -17.97
C ILE A 217 13.07 -6.70 -16.51
N SER A 218 12.97 -7.99 -16.23
CA SER A 218 12.68 -8.55 -14.90
C SER A 218 13.86 -9.32 -14.34
N GLY A 219 13.90 -9.49 -13.01
CA GLY A 219 14.97 -10.22 -12.33
C GLY A 219 16.26 -9.41 -12.21
N VAL A 220 16.20 -8.07 -12.31
CA VAL A 220 17.38 -7.19 -12.28
C VAL A 220 17.35 -6.29 -11.06
N LEU A 221 18.48 -6.19 -10.37
CA LEU A 221 18.62 -5.33 -9.20
C LEU A 221 19.18 -3.97 -9.61
N ILE A 222 18.49 -2.90 -9.23
CA ILE A 222 18.94 -1.53 -9.47
C ILE A 222 20.05 -1.23 -8.46
N ASN A 223 21.26 -0.97 -8.97
CA ASN A 223 22.40 -0.64 -8.15
C ASN A 223 22.40 0.85 -7.80
N LYS A 224 22.61 1.72 -8.79
CA LYS A 224 22.67 3.18 -8.60
C LYS A 224 22.34 3.95 -9.88
N LEU A 225 22.08 5.22 -9.73
CA LEU A 225 21.97 6.19 -10.83
C LEU A 225 23.38 6.54 -11.35
N ILE A 226 23.48 6.85 -12.64
CA ILE A 226 24.69 7.41 -13.25
C ILE A 226 24.48 8.92 -13.34
N ILE A 227 25.27 9.66 -12.55
CA ILE A 227 25.15 11.12 -12.41
C ILE A 227 26.38 11.78 -13.00
N LYS A 228 26.17 12.79 -13.85
CA LYS A 228 27.21 13.66 -14.39
C LYS A 228 26.69 15.10 -14.40
N ASP A 229 27.47 16.05 -13.90
CA ASP A 229 27.17 17.49 -13.90
C ASP A 229 25.77 17.80 -13.31
N SER A 230 25.47 17.23 -12.12
CA SER A 230 24.18 17.34 -11.44
C SER A 230 22.98 16.90 -12.29
N LYS A 231 23.20 16.00 -13.25
CA LYS A 231 22.18 15.44 -14.12
C LYS A 231 22.25 13.90 -14.13
N VAL A 232 21.12 13.24 -14.02
CA VAL A 232 21.04 11.79 -14.24
C VAL A 232 21.09 11.55 -15.74
N ILE A 233 22.07 10.74 -16.18
CA ILE A 233 22.29 10.36 -17.58
C ILE A 233 22.01 8.88 -17.84
N GLY A 234 21.68 8.11 -16.80
CA GLY A 234 21.40 6.68 -16.91
C GLY A 234 21.37 5.98 -15.56
N ILE A 235 21.41 4.68 -15.62
CA ILE A 235 21.38 3.80 -14.47
C ILE A 235 22.36 2.65 -14.60
N ASN A 236 22.84 2.15 -13.47
CA ASN A 236 23.58 0.91 -13.35
C ASN A 236 22.72 -0.14 -12.66
N ILE A 237 22.67 -1.34 -13.22
CA ILE A 237 21.95 -2.49 -12.69
C ILE A 237 22.89 -3.69 -12.48
N ILE A 238 22.43 -4.65 -11.69
CA ILE A 238 23.02 -5.99 -11.58
C ILE A 238 22.03 -7.00 -12.17
N ASP A 239 22.46 -7.69 -13.21
CA ASP A 239 21.75 -8.79 -13.87
C ASP A 239 22.61 -10.05 -13.78
N LYS A 240 22.15 -11.06 -13.01
CA LYS A 240 22.89 -12.31 -12.77
C LYS A 240 24.36 -12.09 -12.38
N ASN A 241 24.59 -11.17 -11.44
CA ASN A 241 25.90 -10.71 -10.96
C ASN A 241 26.76 -9.94 -11.98
N ILE A 242 26.23 -9.62 -13.15
CA ILE A 242 26.90 -8.79 -14.15
C ILE A 242 26.37 -7.35 -14.04
N SER A 243 27.30 -6.41 -13.94
CA SER A 243 26.98 -4.97 -13.94
C SER A 243 26.72 -4.49 -15.37
N LYS A 244 25.58 -3.83 -15.60
CA LYS A 244 25.16 -3.27 -16.89
C LYS A 244 24.70 -1.84 -16.73
N ASN A 245 24.94 -1.01 -17.75
CA ASN A 245 24.50 0.37 -17.79
C ASN A 245 23.43 0.58 -18.86
N PHE A 246 22.41 1.40 -18.54
CA PHE A 246 21.42 1.89 -19.50
C PHE A 246 21.44 3.41 -19.50
N ILE A 247 21.53 4.00 -20.68
CA ILE A 247 21.60 5.45 -20.86
C ILE A 247 20.21 6.03 -21.12
N SER A 248 19.93 7.15 -20.48
CA SER A 248 18.71 7.93 -20.67
C SER A 248 19.05 9.27 -21.29
N LYS A 249 18.42 9.61 -22.40
CA LYS A 249 18.46 10.97 -22.98
C LYS A 249 17.37 11.88 -22.39
N GLY A 250 16.38 11.31 -21.73
CA GLY A 250 15.26 11.99 -21.08
C GLY A 250 15.31 11.91 -19.55
N GLU A 251 14.25 11.38 -18.93
CA GLU A 251 14.16 11.31 -17.47
C GLU A 251 14.27 9.86 -16.95
N VAL A 252 14.90 9.69 -15.79
CA VAL A 252 14.85 8.48 -14.97
C VAL A 252 13.80 8.68 -13.87
N ILE A 253 12.95 7.66 -13.66
CA ILE A 253 11.82 7.74 -12.74
C ILE A 253 11.92 6.61 -11.73
N LEU A 254 12.13 6.95 -10.45
CA LEU A 254 12.07 5.99 -9.35
C LEU A 254 10.62 5.66 -9.03
N SER A 255 10.29 4.37 -9.02
CA SER A 255 8.97 3.82 -8.67
C SER A 255 9.15 2.54 -7.82
N ALA A 256 10.21 2.52 -6.99
CA ALA A 256 10.61 1.36 -6.21
C ALA A 256 9.94 1.30 -4.82
N GLY A 257 8.98 2.21 -4.56
CA GLY A 257 8.22 2.28 -3.32
C GLY A 257 8.97 2.95 -2.16
N SER A 258 8.29 3.10 -1.04
CA SER A 258 8.77 3.90 0.09
C SER A 258 10.01 3.34 0.80
N ILE A 259 10.40 2.11 0.52
CA ILE A 259 11.64 1.54 1.03
C ILE A 259 12.72 1.55 -0.07
N GLY A 260 12.38 1.13 -1.29
CA GLY A 260 13.34 1.01 -2.39
C GLY A 260 13.83 2.34 -2.94
N SER A 261 12.94 3.33 -3.13
CA SER A 261 13.28 4.62 -3.74
C SER A 261 14.31 5.43 -2.94
N PRO A 262 14.16 5.63 -1.61
CA PRO A 262 15.20 6.31 -0.83
C PRO A 262 16.53 5.55 -0.82
N MET A 263 16.52 4.21 -0.80
CA MET A 263 17.75 3.41 -0.87
C MET A 263 18.51 3.61 -2.17
N ILE A 264 17.81 3.71 -3.31
CA ILE A 264 18.44 3.97 -4.61
C ILE A 264 19.03 5.39 -4.63
N LEU A 265 18.33 6.39 -4.11
CA LEU A 265 18.86 7.75 -3.97
C LEU A 265 20.13 7.78 -3.12
N GLN A 266 20.09 7.18 -1.94
CA GLN A 266 21.23 7.14 -1.01
C GLN A 266 22.45 6.43 -1.64
N ARG A 267 22.26 5.24 -2.26
CA ARG A 267 23.36 4.56 -2.96
C ARG A 267 23.92 5.35 -4.15
N SER A 268 23.14 6.28 -4.68
CA SER A 268 23.53 7.15 -5.77
C SER A 268 24.18 8.47 -5.32
N GLY A 269 24.43 8.64 -4.01
CA GLY A 269 25.04 9.84 -3.47
C GLY A 269 24.05 10.98 -3.18
N ILE A 270 22.73 10.71 -3.17
CA ILE A 270 21.68 11.69 -2.85
C ILE A 270 21.08 11.34 -1.49
N GLY A 271 21.42 12.07 -0.44
CA GLY A 271 20.99 11.77 0.92
C GLY A 271 21.75 12.56 1.98
N ASP A 272 21.63 12.17 3.24
CA ASP A 272 22.41 12.76 4.33
C ASP A 272 23.90 12.49 4.13
N ALA A 273 24.71 13.57 4.11
CA ALA A 273 26.13 13.47 3.83
C ALA A 273 26.90 12.61 4.84
N SER A 274 26.47 12.56 6.11
CA SER A 274 27.11 11.73 7.13
C SER A 274 26.85 10.25 6.89
N LEU A 275 25.61 9.88 6.55
CA LEU A 275 25.24 8.52 6.19
C LEU A 275 26.00 8.05 4.94
N LEU A 276 26.08 8.92 3.91
CA LEU A 276 26.75 8.59 2.65
C LEU A 276 28.25 8.36 2.86
N LYS A 277 28.94 9.26 3.58
CA LYS A 277 30.37 9.13 3.92
C LYS A 277 30.65 7.87 4.74
N LYS A 278 29.78 7.53 5.72
CA LYS A 278 29.88 6.30 6.53
C LYS A 278 29.85 5.02 5.67
N ASN A 279 29.20 5.08 4.51
CA ASN A 279 29.07 3.94 3.58
C ASN A 279 30.02 4.06 2.37
N ASP A 280 31.05 4.90 2.41
CA ASP A 280 32.02 5.16 1.31
C ASP A 280 31.32 5.55 0.00
N ILE A 281 30.29 6.38 0.09
CA ILE A 281 29.55 6.89 -1.07
C ILE A 281 29.86 8.36 -1.25
N LYS A 282 30.27 8.74 -2.47
CA LYS A 282 30.48 10.13 -2.86
C LYS A 282 29.18 10.91 -2.73
N VAL A 283 29.22 12.07 -2.07
CA VAL A 283 28.07 12.96 -1.93
C VAL A 283 27.88 13.75 -3.22
N GLU A 284 26.81 13.48 -3.94
CA GLU A 284 26.37 14.24 -5.11
C GLU A 284 25.41 15.36 -4.71
N VAL A 285 24.48 15.07 -3.78
CA VAL A 285 23.55 16.03 -3.19
C VAL A 285 23.35 15.72 -1.72
N ASN A 286 23.64 16.68 -0.84
CA ASN A 286 23.33 16.58 0.57
C ASN A 286 21.85 16.95 0.80
N ASN A 287 21.00 15.97 0.99
CA ASN A 287 19.58 16.15 1.33
C ASN A 287 19.19 15.20 2.46
N LYS A 288 19.12 15.74 3.68
CA LYS A 288 18.79 14.98 4.90
C LYS A 288 17.36 14.39 4.90
N ALA A 289 16.46 14.90 4.05
CA ALA A 289 15.08 14.41 3.99
C ALA A 289 14.95 13.04 3.29
N VAL A 290 15.98 12.57 2.56
CA VAL A 290 15.94 11.27 1.88
C VAL A 290 15.97 10.15 2.90
N GLY A 291 14.90 9.35 2.89
CA GLY A 291 14.70 8.24 3.83
C GLY A 291 13.99 8.62 5.13
N GLU A 292 13.89 9.89 5.46
CA GLU A 292 13.15 10.38 6.63
C GLU A 292 11.64 10.40 6.39
N ASN A 293 10.84 10.67 7.45
CA ASN A 293 9.39 10.78 7.39
C ASN A 293 8.66 9.48 6.96
N LEU A 294 9.24 8.31 7.23
CA LEU A 294 8.54 7.03 7.04
C LEU A 294 7.27 7.00 7.90
N GLN A 295 6.12 6.86 7.27
CA GLN A 295 4.80 6.79 7.88
C GLN A 295 4.12 5.49 7.50
N ASP A 296 3.33 4.94 8.44
CA ASP A 296 2.38 3.85 8.21
C ASP A 296 1.25 3.97 9.22
N HIS A 297 0.13 3.30 9.01
CA HIS A 297 -0.99 3.24 9.95
C HIS A 297 -0.72 2.17 11.01
N PRO A 298 -0.45 2.54 12.28
CA PRO A 298 -0.34 1.57 13.35
C PRO A 298 -1.70 0.94 13.62
N GLY A 299 -1.74 -0.38 13.75
CA GLY A 299 -2.96 -1.12 13.94
C GLY A 299 -2.89 -2.17 15.05
N VAL A 300 -4.07 -2.67 15.46
CA VAL A 300 -4.23 -3.73 16.46
C VAL A 300 -5.25 -4.75 15.96
N TYR A 301 -4.87 -6.03 16.01
CA TYR A 301 -5.79 -7.13 15.75
C TYR A 301 -6.58 -7.51 17.01
N CYS A 302 -7.88 -7.74 16.83
CA CYS A 302 -8.73 -8.40 17.83
C CYS A 302 -9.43 -9.58 17.16
N GLU A 303 -9.29 -10.77 17.76
CA GLU A 303 -9.98 -11.99 17.36
C GLU A 303 -11.17 -12.25 18.27
N TYR A 304 -12.30 -12.61 17.67
CA TYR A 304 -13.55 -12.92 18.36
C TYR A 304 -14.00 -14.32 17.98
N PRO A 305 -13.80 -15.36 18.81
CA PRO A 305 -14.43 -16.65 18.62
C PRO A 305 -15.94 -16.50 18.59
N VAL A 306 -16.61 -17.23 17.67
CA VAL A 306 -18.06 -17.13 17.45
C VAL A 306 -18.72 -18.50 17.45
N ASN A 307 -20.06 -18.53 17.66
CA ASN A 307 -20.86 -19.75 17.74
C ASN A 307 -21.49 -20.18 16.40
N ILE A 308 -21.11 -19.52 15.30
CA ILE A 308 -21.57 -19.88 13.94
C ILE A 308 -20.37 -20.10 13.02
N SER A 309 -20.57 -20.87 11.93
CA SER A 309 -19.54 -21.13 10.93
C SER A 309 -19.00 -19.82 10.33
N THR A 310 -17.70 -19.74 10.14
CA THR A 310 -16.99 -18.66 9.45
C THR A 310 -16.17 -19.21 8.30
N TYR A 311 -15.56 -18.37 7.48
CA TYR A 311 -14.75 -18.84 6.36
C TYR A 311 -13.58 -19.73 6.79
N ASN A 312 -13.08 -19.65 8.04
CA ASN A 312 -12.11 -20.59 8.59
C ASN A 312 -12.59 -22.05 8.48
N THR A 313 -13.86 -22.29 8.84
CA THR A 313 -14.45 -23.62 8.88
C THR A 313 -15.06 -24.05 7.54
N GLU A 314 -15.13 -23.12 6.58
CA GLU A 314 -15.65 -23.41 5.22
C GLU A 314 -14.62 -24.03 4.29
N PHE A 315 -13.31 -24.00 4.62
CA PHE A 315 -12.24 -24.60 3.80
C PHE A 315 -12.01 -26.10 4.08
N LYS A 316 -13.01 -26.82 4.64
CA LYS A 316 -12.99 -28.29 4.73
C LYS A 316 -13.18 -28.93 3.35
N PHE A 317 -12.55 -30.09 3.10
CA PHE A 317 -12.44 -30.70 1.78
C PHE A 317 -13.76 -30.83 1.01
N ASN A 318 -14.84 -31.27 1.69
CA ASN A 318 -16.17 -31.40 1.09
C ASN A 318 -16.83 -30.08 0.67
N LYS A 319 -16.49 -28.95 1.34
CA LYS A 319 -16.99 -27.61 1.02
C LYS A 319 -16.11 -26.90 -0.01
N ILE A 320 -14.82 -27.18 -0.05
CA ILE A 320 -13.85 -26.55 -0.97
C ILE A 320 -14.25 -26.77 -2.44
N VAL A 321 -14.72 -27.97 -2.80
CA VAL A 321 -15.19 -28.26 -4.16
C VAL A 321 -16.37 -27.37 -4.54
N LYS A 322 -17.38 -27.27 -3.66
CA LYS A 322 -18.54 -26.39 -3.85
C LYS A 322 -18.12 -24.92 -4.01
N HIS A 323 -17.23 -24.44 -3.15
CA HIS A 323 -16.72 -23.08 -3.22
C HIS A 323 -15.87 -22.84 -4.47
N GLY A 324 -15.10 -23.85 -4.91
CA GLY A 324 -14.34 -23.82 -6.15
C GLY A 324 -15.22 -23.67 -7.38
N LEU A 325 -16.29 -24.47 -7.48
CA LEU A 325 -17.27 -24.38 -8.57
C LEU A 325 -17.99 -23.03 -8.56
N ASN A 326 -18.47 -22.59 -7.39
CA ASN A 326 -19.13 -21.29 -7.28
C ASN A 326 -18.20 -20.12 -7.68
N TRP A 327 -16.93 -20.18 -7.26
CA TRP A 327 -15.95 -19.18 -7.68
C TRP A 327 -15.67 -19.22 -9.19
N LEU A 328 -15.53 -20.43 -9.76
CA LEU A 328 -15.24 -20.61 -11.19
C LEU A 328 -16.36 -20.06 -12.08
N PHE A 329 -17.63 -20.33 -11.74
CA PHE A 329 -18.79 -19.95 -12.55
C PHE A 329 -19.30 -18.54 -12.24
N ASN A 330 -19.30 -18.13 -10.97
CA ASN A 330 -19.94 -16.90 -10.51
C ASN A 330 -18.94 -15.83 -10.02
N GLY A 331 -17.64 -16.17 -9.86
CA GLY A 331 -16.63 -15.28 -9.28
C GLY A 331 -16.94 -14.88 -7.84
N SER A 332 -17.61 -15.72 -7.06
CA SER A 332 -18.16 -15.39 -5.73
C SER A 332 -17.76 -16.40 -4.65
N GLY A 333 -18.11 -16.08 -3.39
CA GLY A 333 -17.85 -16.93 -2.23
C GLY A 333 -16.49 -16.72 -1.56
N PRO A 334 -16.14 -17.58 -0.58
CA PRO A 334 -14.93 -17.40 0.26
C PRO A 334 -13.63 -17.27 -0.53
N ILE A 335 -13.52 -17.92 -1.70
CA ILE A 335 -12.31 -17.90 -2.54
C ILE A 335 -12.05 -16.51 -3.14
N SER A 336 -13.11 -15.73 -3.43
CA SER A 336 -13.03 -14.37 -3.95
C SER A 336 -12.93 -13.29 -2.87
N THR A 337 -12.90 -13.67 -1.59
CA THR A 337 -12.97 -12.73 -0.48
C THR A 337 -11.61 -12.04 -0.27
N PRO A 338 -11.56 -10.70 -0.21
CA PRO A 338 -10.36 -9.92 0.13
C PRO A 338 -10.04 -10.01 1.64
N ALA A 339 -8.99 -9.33 2.07
CA ALA A 339 -8.54 -9.33 3.47
C ALA A 339 -9.59 -8.83 4.48
N ALA A 340 -10.52 -7.97 4.05
CA ALA A 340 -11.67 -7.57 4.84
C ALA A 340 -12.92 -7.47 3.97
N THR A 341 -14.08 -7.67 4.58
CA THR A 341 -15.38 -7.62 3.89
C THR A 341 -16.17 -6.36 4.22
N CYS A 342 -15.96 -5.79 5.42
CA CYS A 342 -16.55 -4.53 5.83
C CYS A 342 -15.47 -3.61 6.40
N CYS A 343 -15.74 -2.31 6.35
CA CYS A 343 -14.99 -1.30 7.07
C CYS A 343 -15.92 -0.42 7.92
N ALA A 344 -15.36 0.10 9.02
CA ALA A 344 -15.95 1.20 9.74
C ALA A 344 -14.93 2.33 9.88
N PHE A 345 -15.36 3.57 9.61
CA PHE A 345 -14.58 4.79 9.77
C PHE A 345 -15.25 5.70 10.80
N PHE A 346 -14.53 6.05 11.86
CA PHE A 346 -15.09 6.86 12.94
C PHE A 346 -14.04 7.72 13.64
N ASN A 347 -14.53 8.69 14.41
CA ASN A 347 -13.69 9.53 15.25
C ASN A 347 -13.47 8.87 16.61
N THR A 348 -12.22 8.83 17.06
CA THR A 348 -11.89 8.41 18.43
C THR A 348 -12.27 9.46 19.47
N ASN A 349 -12.43 10.70 19.05
CA ASN A 349 -12.82 11.85 19.90
C ASN A 349 -13.94 12.65 19.21
N LYS A 350 -14.94 13.12 19.99
CA LYS A 350 -16.08 13.90 19.47
C LYS A 350 -15.69 15.27 18.87
N ILE A 351 -14.51 15.79 19.21
CA ILE A 351 -14.02 17.11 18.73
C ILE A 351 -13.48 17.02 17.29
N LEU A 352 -13.22 15.82 16.76
CA LEU A 352 -12.65 15.66 15.43
C LEU A 352 -13.74 15.75 14.36
N ASP A 353 -13.49 16.55 13.32
CA ASP A 353 -14.44 16.77 12.22
C ASP A 353 -14.51 15.58 11.26
N ARG A 354 -13.48 14.73 11.24
CA ARG A 354 -13.37 13.61 10.29
C ARG A 354 -12.73 12.37 10.92
N PRO A 355 -13.03 11.16 10.40
CA PRO A 355 -12.53 9.91 10.93
C PRO A 355 -11.01 9.89 11.07
N ASN A 356 -10.54 9.39 12.21
CA ASN A 356 -9.13 9.11 12.47
C ASN A 356 -8.86 7.66 12.84
N ALA A 357 -9.89 6.80 12.83
CA ALA A 357 -9.77 5.36 13.02
C ALA A 357 -10.53 4.60 11.92
N GLN A 358 -9.94 3.48 11.47
CA GLN A 358 -10.52 2.54 10.52
C GLN A 358 -10.53 1.15 11.15
N VAL A 359 -11.65 0.46 11.06
CA VAL A 359 -11.76 -0.96 11.39
C VAL A 359 -11.95 -1.75 10.11
N HIS A 360 -11.11 -2.73 9.88
CA HIS A 360 -11.28 -3.77 8.88
C HIS A 360 -11.95 -4.96 9.57
N PHE A 361 -13.09 -5.41 9.07
CA PHE A 361 -13.83 -6.53 9.61
C PHE A 361 -13.82 -7.71 8.64
N SER A 362 -13.54 -8.91 9.16
CA SER A 362 -13.45 -10.13 8.38
C SER A 362 -14.20 -11.27 9.09
N PRO A 363 -15.16 -11.97 8.43
CA PRO A 363 -15.81 -13.15 8.99
C PRO A 363 -14.92 -14.39 8.88
N PHE A 364 -13.64 -14.22 9.18
CA PHE A 364 -12.61 -15.24 9.30
C PHE A 364 -11.45 -14.69 10.12
N SER A 365 -10.67 -15.58 10.72
CA SER A 365 -9.43 -15.21 11.40
C SER A 365 -8.23 -15.95 10.82
N TYR A 366 -7.06 -15.38 11.02
CA TYR A 366 -5.77 -15.98 10.71
C TYR A 366 -4.72 -15.51 11.70
N HIS A 367 -3.76 -16.37 11.98
CA HIS A 367 -2.59 -16.02 12.77
C HIS A 367 -1.38 -15.94 11.84
N TYR A 368 -0.64 -14.87 11.97
CA TYR A 368 0.62 -14.67 11.28
C TYR A 368 1.71 -14.34 12.30
N SER A 369 2.74 -15.15 12.35
CA SER A 369 3.94 -14.86 13.12
C SER A 369 5.15 -14.84 12.18
N PRO A 370 6.13 -13.94 12.39
CA PRO A 370 7.39 -13.96 11.66
C PRO A 370 8.13 -15.31 11.75
N LEU A 371 7.90 -16.05 12.84
CA LEU A 371 8.52 -17.34 13.14
C LEU A 371 7.62 -18.53 12.77
N SER A 372 6.31 -18.33 12.64
CA SER A 372 5.35 -19.37 12.26
C SER A 372 4.79 -19.10 10.85
N LYS A 373 4.46 -20.19 10.17
CA LYS A 373 3.72 -20.12 8.90
C LYS A 373 2.34 -19.53 9.17
N PHE A 374 1.73 -18.92 8.14
CA PHE A 374 0.32 -18.58 8.13
C PHE A 374 -0.50 -19.78 8.62
N HIS A 375 -1.34 -19.56 9.63
CA HIS A 375 -2.20 -20.58 10.23
C HIS A 375 -3.63 -20.07 10.28
N LEU A 376 -4.56 -20.86 9.77
CA LEU A 376 -5.99 -20.65 9.96
C LEU A 376 -6.41 -21.42 11.21
N PRO A 377 -7.06 -20.77 12.19
CA PRO A 377 -7.69 -21.47 13.31
C PRO A 377 -8.70 -22.51 12.81
N ASP A 378 -8.78 -23.63 13.49
CA ASP A 378 -9.75 -24.71 13.21
C ASP A 378 -11.15 -24.46 13.80
N TYR A 379 -11.30 -23.39 14.57
CA TYR A 379 -12.52 -22.88 15.15
C TYR A 379 -13.05 -21.63 14.42
N PRO A 380 -14.38 -21.37 14.47
CA PRO A 380 -14.95 -20.20 13.83
C PRO A 380 -14.59 -18.92 14.60
N ALA A 381 -14.08 -17.91 13.88
CA ALA A 381 -13.71 -16.62 14.48
C ALA A 381 -13.87 -15.47 13.48
N ILE A 382 -14.11 -14.28 14.04
CA ILE A 382 -14.01 -12.97 13.37
C ILE A 382 -12.63 -12.41 13.67
N LEU A 383 -11.99 -11.76 12.70
CA LEU A 383 -10.84 -10.90 12.90
C LEU A 383 -11.20 -9.46 12.59
N THR A 384 -10.84 -8.55 13.50
CA THR A 384 -10.84 -7.12 13.20
C THR A 384 -9.43 -6.58 13.24
N GLY A 385 -9.10 -5.69 12.28
CA GLY A 385 -7.88 -4.89 12.29
C GLY A 385 -8.24 -3.43 12.45
N THR A 386 -7.95 -2.84 13.61
CA THR A 386 -8.19 -1.41 13.88
C THR A 386 -6.95 -0.60 13.64
N CYS A 387 -7.00 0.42 12.80
CA CYS A 387 -5.87 1.31 12.47
C CYS A 387 -6.15 2.74 12.89
N ILE A 388 -5.12 3.46 13.36
CA ILE A 388 -5.12 4.91 13.50
C ILE A 388 -4.69 5.52 12.16
N LEU A 389 -5.53 6.41 11.60
CA LEU A 389 -5.39 6.94 10.23
C LEU A 389 -4.57 8.22 10.12
N ASN A 390 -4.28 8.86 11.23
CA ASN A 390 -3.53 10.12 11.28
C ASN A 390 -2.42 10.04 12.33
N PRO A 391 -1.45 9.11 12.16
CA PRO A 391 -0.40 8.92 13.14
C PRO A 391 0.56 10.11 13.16
N GLU A 392 1.04 10.44 14.36
CA GLU A 392 2.15 11.38 14.55
C GLU A 392 3.49 10.67 14.48
N THR A 393 3.51 9.38 14.78
CA THR A 393 4.71 8.54 14.74
C THR A 393 5.31 8.51 13.33
N LYS A 394 6.62 8.76 13.28
CA LYS A 394 7.42 8.73 12.06
C LYS A 394 8.67 7.90 12.27
N GLY A 395 9.15 7.31 11.20
CA GLY A 395 10.38 6.55 11.17
C GLY A 395 11.27 6.99 10.02
N ARG A 396 12.25 6.14 9.69
CA ARG A 396 13.19 6.38 8.59
C ARG A 396 13.68 5.09 7.96
N VAL A 397 14.19 5.22 6.73
CA VAL A 397 14.79 4.15 5.93
C VAL A 397 16.18 4.58 5.50
N ASN A 398 17.20 3.85 5.93
CA ASN A 398 18.59 4.10 5.57
C ASN A 398 19.21 2.86 4.93
N ILE A 399 20.17 3.07 4.03
CA ILE A 399 21.03 1.99 3.56
C ILE A 399 21.92 1.50 4.70
N SER A 400 22.22 0.20 4.72
CA SER A 400 23.22 -0.40 5.60
C SER A 400 24.59 -0.53 4.92
N SER A 401 24.63 -0.39 3.59
CA SER A 401 25.82 -0.57 2.75
C SER A 401 25.59 0.02 1.35
N LYS A 402 26.66 0.27 0.61
CA LYS A 402 26.62 0.55 -0.83
C LYS A 402 26.23 -0.65 -1.69
N ASP A 403 26.28 -1.86 -1.16
CA ASP A 403 25.85 -3.10 -1.83
C ASP A 403 24.30 -3.14 -1.89
N PRO A 404 23.68 -3.19 -3.10
CA PRO A 404 22.23 -3.21 -3.25
C PRO A 404 21.57 -4.50 -2.76
N GLN A 405 22.33 -5.56 -2.49
CA GLN A 405 21.82 -6.82 -1.95
C GLN A 405 21.65 -6.77 -0.42
N ARG A 406 22.27 -5.82 0.26
CA ARG A 406 22.13 -5.66 1.71
C ARG A 406 20.78 -5.06 2.08
N PRO A 407 20.13 -5.58 3.13
CA PRO A 407 18.84 -5.06 3.59
C PRO A 407 18.99 -3.63 4.14
N PRO A 408 17.92 -2.81 4.09
CA PRO A 408 17.89 -1.49 4.71
C PRO A 408 17.90 -1.58 6.24
N ILE A 409 18.26 -0.47 6.86
CA ILE A 409 17.97 -0.17 8.26
C ILE A 409 16.64 0.59 8.28
N ILE A 410 15.58 -0.06 8.78
CA ILE A 410 14.26 0.55 8.95
C ILE A 410 14.05 0.78 10.44
N GLU A 411 13.92 2.03 10.83
CA GLU A 411 13.63 2.44 12.21
C GLU A 411 12.23 3.04 12.27
N HIS A 412 11.33 2.37 12.98
CA HIS A 412 9.97 2.82 13.19
C HIS A 412 9.41 2.17 14.46
N SER A 413 9.03 3.00 15.41
CA SER A 413 8.41 2.55 16.68
C SER A 413 6.93 2.88 16.63
N LEU A 414 6.05 1.86 16.58
CA LEU A 414 4.63 2.05 16.29
C LEU A 414 3.92 3.00 17.26
N TRP A 415 4.28 2.94 18.52
CA TRP A 415 3.62 3.68 19.60
C TRP A 415 4.56 4.71 20.25
N ALA A 416 5.43 5.34 19.46
CA ALA A 416 6.32 6.41 19.94
C ALA A 416 5.54 7.68 20.33
N SER A 417 4.38 7.93 19.72
CA SER A 417 3.47 9.01 20.10
C SER A 417 2.45 8.52 21.13
N GLU A 418 2.41 9.14 22.32
CA GLU A 418 1.38 8.86 23.33
C GLU A 418 -0.02 9.21 22.83
N LYS A 419 -0.15 10.17 21.91
CA LYS A 419 -1.41 10.52 21.26
C LYS A 419 -1.93 9.40 20.38
N ASP A 420 -1.03 8.75 19.60
CA ASP A 420 -1.39 7.60 18.76
C ASP A 420 -1.86 6.43 19.63
N LEU A 421 -1.14 6.15 20.71
CA LEU A 421 -1.51 5.10 21.67
C LEU A 421 -2.85 5.40 22.37
N THR A 422 -3.07 6.65 22.81
CA THR A 422 -4.31 7.08 23.44
C THR A 422 -5.50 6.99 22.46
N ASN A 423 -5.30 7.38 21.20
CA ASN A 423 -6.33 7.24 20.17
C ASN A 423 -6.66 5.77 19.90
N MET A 424 -5.67 4.88 19.91
CA MET A 424 -5.91 3.44 19.78
C MET A 424 -6.69 2.86 20.95
N VAL A 425 -6.38 3.23 22.20
CA VAL A 425 -7.18 2.85 23.39
C VAL A 425 -8.64 3.24 23.20
N LYS A 426 -8.91 4.49 22.78
CA LYS A 426 -10.27 4.98 22.52
C LYS A 426 -10.95 4.21 21.38
N ALA A 427 -10.22 3.91 20.30
CA ALA A 427 -10.74 3.16 19.17
C ALA A 427 -11.15 1.74 19.57
N LEU A 428 -10.31 1.03 20.33
CA LEU A 428 -10.59 -0.31 20.81
C LEU A 428 -11.76 -0.35 21.81
N LYS A 429 -11.90 0.66 22.68
CA LYS A 429 -13.08 0.78 23.57
C LYS A 429 -14.37 0.92 22.78
N LYS A 430 -14.39 1.78 21.75
CA LYS A 430 -15.56 1.92 20.86
C LYS A 430 -15.86 0.62 20.12
N LEU A 431 -14.84 -0.02 19.54
CA LEU A 431 -15.00 -1.31 18.88
C LEU A 431 -15.54 -2.37 19.83
N SER A 432 -14.99 -2.45 21.06
CA SER A 432 -15.47 -3.37 22.09
C SER A 432 -16.96 -3.20 22.41
N GLN A 433 -17.43 -1.95 22.50
CA GLN A 433 -18.84 -1.62 22.73
C GLN A 433 -19.72 -2.06 21.54
N ILE A 434 -19.28 -1.79 20.30
CA ILE A 434 -19.96 -2.24 19.08
C ILE A 434 -20.07 -3.77 19.08
N MET A 435 -18.97 -4.48 19.32
CA MET A 435 -18.93 -5.95 19.32
C MET A 435 -19.70 -6.57 20.48
N SER A 436 -20.00 -5.81 21.53
CA SER A 436 -20.86 -6.21 22.65
C SER A 436 -22.33 -5.83 22.46
N SER A 437 -22.68 -5.14 21.36
CA SER A 437 -24.04 -4.69 21.04
C SER A 437 -24.77 -5.68 20.13
N LYS A 438 -26.14 -5.74 20.26
CA LYS A 438 -26.95 -6.50 19.30
C LYS A 438 -26.94 -5.82 17.91
N PRO A 439 -26.98 -6.59 16.80
CA PRO A 439 -27.18 -8.05 16.75
C PRO A 439 -25.88 -8.87 16.80
N ILE A 440 -24.67 -8.28 16.68
CA ILE A 440 -23.39 -9.03 16.55
C ILE A 440 -23.06 -9.82 17.83
N SER A 441 -23.35 -9.28 19.01
CA SER A 441 -22.99 -9.86 20.31
C SER A 441 -23.57 -11.26 20.56
N LYS A 442 -24.73 -11.61 19.95
CA LYS A 442 -25.32 -12.96 20.09
C LYS A 442 -24.47 -14.08 19.47
N TYR A 443 -23.55 -13.72 18.58
CA TYR A 443 -22.66 -14.67 17.91
C TYR A 443 -21.30 -14.77 18.60
N ILE A 444 -20.89 -13.77 19.39
CA ILE A 444 -19.56 -13.67 20.00
C ILE A 444 -19.48 -14.45 21.29
N LEU A 445 -18.53 -15.40 21.37
CA LEU A 445 -18.27 -16.19 22.56
C LEU A 445 -17.33 -15.47 23.52
N ASN A 446 -16.38 -14.69 23.01
CA ASN A 446 -15.44 -13.91 23.79
C ASN A 446 -15.10 -12.58 23.08
N ASN A 447 -15.18 -11.47 23.82
CA ASN A 447 -14.71 -10.16 23.38
C ASN A 447 -13.41 -9.83 24.13
N PRO A 448 -12.25 -9.83 23.46
CA PRO A 448 -10.94 -9.82 24.12
C PRO A 448 -10.63 -8.52 24.88
N THR A 449 -11.38 -7.44 24.62
CA THR A 449 -11.14 -6.14 25.25
C THR A 449 -12.25 -5.63 26.16
N SER A 450 -13.36 -6.39 26.31
CA SER A 450 -14.56 -5.92 27.00
C SER A 450 -14.38 -5.68 28.50
N LYS A 451 -13.49 -6.43 29.16
CA LYS A 451 -13.25 -6.37 30.60
C LYS A 451 -11.93 -5.69 30.97
N LEU A 452 -11.20 -5.15 29.99
CA LEU A 452 -9.88 -4.55 30.23
C LEU A 452 -10.00 -3.08 30.63
N ASN A 453 -9.23 -2.66 31.64
CA ASN A 453 -9.00 -1.25 31.95
C ASN A 453 -7.97 -0.64 30.97
N ASP A 454 -7.72 0.68 31.05
CA ASP A 454 -6.86 1.39 30.10
C ASP A 454 -5.40 0.89 30.11
N ILE A 455 -4.87 0.50 31.25
CA ILE A 455 -3.52 -0.05 31.37
C ILE A 455 -3.46 -1.39 30.65
N GLN A 456 -4.41 -2.29 30.93
CA GLN A 456 -4.49 -3.59 30.29
C GLN A 456 -4.73 -3.49 28.77
N ILE A 457 -5.52 -2.49 28.30
CA ILE A 457 -5.70 -2.22 26.87
C ILE A 457 -4.38 -1.77 26.24
N LYS A 458 -3.58 -0.93 26.91
CA LYS A 458 -2.24 -0.55 26.42
C LYS A 458 -1.31 -1.75 26.26
N ASP A 459 -1.34 -2.69 27.19
CA ASP A 459 -0.53 -3.92 27.11
C ASP A 459 -1.06 -4.87 26.02
N PHE A 460 -2.37 -4.97 25.86
CA PHE A 460 -3.00 -5.69 24.76
C PHE A 460 -2.58 -5.08 23.40
N ILE A 461 -2.57 -3.75 23.26
CA ILE A 461 -2.11 -3.04 22.08
C ILE A 461 -0.68 -3.46 21.73
N LYS A 462 0.27 -3.37 22.68
CA LYS A 462 1.68 -3.72 22.44
C LYS A 462 1.86 -5.15 21.92
N SER A 463 1.07 -6.08 22.42
CA SER A 463 1.17 -7.51 22.08
C SER A 463 0.49 -7.86 20.76
N ASN A 464 -0.56 -7.13 20.34
CA ASN A 464 -1.40 -7.45 19.18
C ASN A 464 -1.28 -6.45 18.03
N SER A 465 -0.23 -5.63 18.06
CA SER A 465 -0.03 -4.59 17.03
C SER A 465 0.48 -5.14 15.71
N PHE A 466 0.05 -4.49 14.63
CA PHE A 466 0.54 -4.68 13.28
C PHE A 466 0.74 -3.34 12.57
N LEU A 467 1.44 -3.36 11.45
CA LEU A 467 1.52 -2.24 10.49
C LEU A 467 0.38 -2.35 9.50
N GLY A 468 -0.19 -1.21 9.07
CA GLY A 468 -1.18 -1.17 8.01
C GLY A 468 -0.64 -1.59 6.64
N TYR A 469 0.69 -1.69 6.52
CA TYR A 469 1.42 -1.96 5.28
C TYR A 469 1.21 -0.86 4.23
N HIS A 470 1.11 0.37 4.70
CA HIS A 470 0.90 1.59 3.93
C HIS A 470 2.14 2.50 3.93
N ALA A 471 3.34 1.91 3.96
CA ALA A 471 4.61 2.64 3.97
C ALA A 471 4.63 3.80 2.99
N SER A 472 4.89 5.02 3.47
CA SER A 472 4.85 6.27 2.69
C SER A 472 5.81 7.33 3.22
N GLY A 473 6.05 8.38 2.43
CA GLY A 473 6.65 9.63 2.89
C GLY A 473 8.16 9.76 2.83
N THR A 474 8.92 8.72 2.53
CA THR A 474 10.40 8.69 2.63
C THR A 474 11.16 9.46 1.55
N CYS A 475 10.47 9.95 0.52
CA CYS A 475 10.97 10.90 -0.48
C CYS A 475 9.92 12.00 -0.69
N CYS A 476 9.40 12.58 0.40
CA CYS A 476 8.23 13.43 0.36
C CYS A 476 8.41 14.69 -0.50
N MET A 477 7.29 15.15 -1.08
CA MET A 477 7.18 16.48 -1.68
C MET A 477 7.19 17.57 -0.61
N GLY A 478 7.39 18.80 -1.05
CA GLY A 478 7.21 20.01 -0.23
C GLY A 478 8.51 20.72 0.10
N ASP A 479 8.41 21.85 0.80
CA ASP A 479 9.53 22.78 1.01
C ASP A 479 10.74 22.12 1.70
N LYS A 480 10.49 21.34 2.74
CA LYS A 480 11.50 20.60 3.49
C LYS A 480 11.73 19.18 2.97
N GLY A 481 11.03 18.80 1.88
CA GLY A 481 11.07 17.45 1.31
C GLY A 481 12.18 17.24 0.28
N VAL A 482 12.22 16.03 -0.25
CA VAL A 482 13.13 15.60 -1.31
C VAL A 482 12.71 16.16 -2.67
N LEU A 483 11.39 16.32 -2.87
CA LEU A 483 10.79 16.65 -4.16
C LEU A 483 10.09 18.00 -4.15
N ASN A 484 10.02 18.62 -5.32
CA ASN A 484 9.08 19.71 -5.56
C ASN A 484 7.67 19.15 -5.92
N SER A 485 6.66 20.04 -6.04
CA SER A 485 5.28 19.67 -6.37
C SER A 485 5.12 18.95 -7.73
N ASN A 486 6.11 19.04 -8.62
CA ASN A 486 6.14 18.32 -9.90
C ASN A 486 6.86 16.96 -9.83
N LEU A 487 7.06 16.42 -8.61
CA LEU A 487 7.72 15.13 -8.36
C LEU A 487 9.19 15.05 -8.81
N LYS A 488 9.86 16.19 -9.06
CA LYS A 488 11.28 16.25 -9.42
C LYS A 488 12.14 16.26 -8.15
N VAL A 489 13.21 15.48 -8.16
CA VAL A 489 14.23 15.54 -7.11
C VAL A 489 14.92 16.91 -7.16
N LYS A 490 15.00 17.57 -6.01
CA LYS A 490 15.66 18.88 -5.90
C LYS A 490 17.16 18.77 -6.16
N SER A 491 17.73 19.78 -6.78
CA SER A 491 19.17 19.91 -7.08
C SER A 491 19.74 18.85 -8.06
N ILE A 492 18.91 18.01 -8.65
CA ILE A 492 19.31 17.04 -9.68
C ILE A 492 18.37 17.13 -10.88
N LYS A 493 18.93 17.21 -12.09
CA LYS A 493 18.16 17.22 -13.34
C LYS A 493 17.84 15.79 -13.79
N ASN A 494 16.76 15.65 -14.57
CA ASN A 494 16.31 14.40 -15.21
C ASN A 494 15.98 13.26 -14.25
N LEU A 495 15.57 13.58 -13.01
CA LEU A 495 15.20 12.60 -11.99
C LEU A 495 13.86 12.94 -11.34
N ARG A 496 12.97 11.95 -11.28
CA ARG A 496 11.73 12.00 -10.50
C ARG A 496 11.61 10.81 -9.57
N VAL A 497 10.81 10.98 -8.52
CA VAL A 497 10.27 9.87 -7.74
C VAL A 497 8.76 9.90 -7.89
N ILE A 498 8.15 8.76 -8.24
CA ILE A 498 6.71 8.63 -8.43
C ILE A 498 6.25 7.29 -7.84
N ASP A 499 5.94 7.29 -6.56
CA ASP A 499 5.39 6.17 -5.79
C ASP A 499 4.85 6.65 -4.43
N ALA A 500 4.60 5.75 -3.48
CA ALA A 500 4.07 6.10 -2.15
C ALA A 500 5.03 6.97 -1.32
N SER A 501 6.34 6.96 -1.62
CA SER A 501 7.33 7.74 -0.87
C SER A 501 7.16 9.24 -0.99
N VAL A 502 6.40 9.72 -2.00
CA VAL A 502 6.27 11.15 -2.28
C VAL A 502 5.27 11.88 -1.38
N MET A 503 4.42 11.17 -0.65
CA MET A 503 3.40 11.76 0.21
C MET A 503 4.04 12.57 1.34
N PRO A 504 3.74 13.86 1.51
CA PRO A 504 4.26 14.64 2.66
C PRO A 504 3.62 14.16 3.98
N LYS A 505 2.35 13.81 3.92
CA LYS A 505 1.56 13.20 4.99
C LYS A 505 0.76 12.04 4.41
N ILE A 506 0.71 10.92 5.14
CA ILE A 506 -0.08 9.75 4.77
C ILE A 506 -1.57 10.11 4.73
N ILE A 507 -2.29 9.58 3.74
CA ILE A 507 -3.75 9.77 3.61
C ILE A 507 -4.50 8.87 4.60
N ARG A 508 -5.73 9.22 4.96
CA ARG A 508 -6.57 8.46 5.89
C ARG A 508 -7.31 7.32 5.17
N GLY A 509 -6.61 6.21 5.00
CA GLY A 509 -7.11 5.00 4.36
C GLY A 509 -6.03 4.21 3.63
N ASN A 510 -6.45 3.18 2.91
CA ASN A 510 -5.55 2.32 2.15
C ASN A 510 -4.89 3.10 1.00
N THR A 511 -3.59 2.98 0.84
CA THR A 511 -2.79 3.91 0.00
C THR A 511 -2.74 3.56 -1.49
N ASN A 512 -3.14 2.34 -1.90
CA ASN A 512 -2.91 1.86 -3.27
C ASN A 512 -3.60 2.72 -4.35
N ALA A 513 -4.85 3.13 -4.14
CA ALA A 513 -5.57 4.00 -5.08
C ALA A 513 -4.86 5.37 -5.23
N THR A 514 -4.39 5.93 -4.12
CA THR A 514 -3.64 7.19 -4.12
C THR A 514 -2.30 7.07 -4.84
N VAL A 515 -1.59 5.95 -4.74
CA VAL A 515 -0.35 5.71 -5.50
C VAL A 515 -0.63 5.64 -7.01
N ILE A 516 -1.75 5.05 -7.40
CA ILE A 516 -2.18 5.04 -8.81
C ILE A 516 -2.48 6.46 -9.29
N MET A 517 -3.21 7.26 -8.50
CA MET A 517 -3.49 8.67 -8.77
C MET A 517 -2.19 9.48 -8.92
N ILE A 518 -1.24 9.31 -8.01
CA ILE A 518 0.08 9.96 -8.07
C ILE A 518 0.80 9.61 -9.38
N ALA A 519 0.74 8.36 -9.81
CA ALA A 519 1.36 7.91 -11.04
C ALA A 519 0.68 8.47 -12.29
N GLU A 520 -0.66 8.55 -12.32
CA GLU A 520 -1.41 9.18 -13.40
C GLU A 520 -1.06 10.68 -13.53
N LYS A 521 -1.03 11.39 -12.40
CA LYS A 521 -0.66 12.80 -12.38
C LYS A 521 0.81 13.02 -12.74
N GLY A 522 1.69 12.14 -12.25
CA GLY A 522 3.11 12.17 -12.60
C GLY A 522 3.37 11.95 -14.09
N ALA A 523 2.65 11.01 -14.71
CA ALA A 523 2.70 10.81 -16.16
C ALA A 523 2.23 12.05 -16.93
N ASP A 524 1.16 12.69 -16.46
CA ASP A 524 0.64 13.94 -17.05
C ASP A 524 1.67 15.07 -16.97
N TYR A 525 2.35 15.25 -15.83
CA TYR A 525 3.44 16.23 -15.68
C TYR A 525 4.62 15.98 -16.63
N ILE A 526 4.93 14.71 -16.93
CA ILE A 526 6.00 14.35 -17.86
C ILE A 526 5.58 14.66 -19.29
N LEU A 527 4.36 14.31 -19.68
CA LEU A 527 3.88 14.42 -21.06
C LEU A 527 3.50 15.86 -21.48
N ARG A 528 3.01 16.71 -20.56
CA ARG A 528 2.67 18.12 -20.85
C ARG A 528 3.87 19.01 -21.18
N LYS A 529 5.08 18.56 -20.96
CA LYS A 529 6.32 19.32 -21.21
C LYS A 529 6.81 19.24 -22.66
N ARG A 530 6.05 18.59 -23.54
CA ARG A 530 6.38 18.44 -24.97
C ARG A 530 5.52 19.31 -25.86
#